data_8283e9b16a8e2b1ed4421c89e1f8b488
#
_entry.id   8283e9b16a8e2b1ed4421c89e1f8b488
#
_cell.length_a   1.000
_cell.length_b   1.000
_cell.length_c   1.000
_cell.angle_alpha   90.00
_cell.angle_beta   90.00
_cell.angle_gamma   90.00
#
_symmetry.space_group_name_H-M   'P 1'
#
loop_
_entity.id
_entity.type
_entity.pdbx_description
1 polymer ?
#
loop_
_entity_poly.entity_id
_entity_poly.type
_entity_poly.pdbx_seq_one_letter_code
_entity_poly.pdbx_strand_id
1 'polypeptide(L)'
;MDTQALKQTITARLGVPVYLVEPTPIAGLYMLGTSQGVLYSDAKGDYVVQGVMLDMTRDMKNLTISGMREQRRLGLAQVAHAPIVLKARDERHRVALFLGEQDAKRRQLSGTLQHLQASGVSVALYPVIDHAERAADWCSDPLLQNDPLKAYLPQTACS
;
A
#
# COMPACT_ATOMS: atom_id res chain seq x y z
N MET A 1 26.29 -1.53 10.39
CA MET A 1 25.43 -0.36 10.64
C MET A 1 24.13 -0.81 11.25
N ASP A 2 23.62 -0.10 12.26
CA ASP A 2 22.33 -0.40 12.88
C ASP A 2 21.22 0.34 12.13
N THR A 3 20.51 -0.38 11.26
CA THR A 3 19.37 0.14 10.49
C THR A 3 18.21 0.57 11.38
N GLN A 4 18.09 -0.04 12.58
CA GLN A 4 17.05 0.29 13.53
C GLN A 4 17.33 1.65 14.20
N ALA A 5 18.60 1.93 14.53
CA ALA A 5 18.98 3.22 15.05
C ALA A 5 18.74 4.35 14.05
N LEU A 6 19.09 4.14 12.77
CA LEU A 6 18.82 5.11 11.72
C LEU A 6 17.31 5.36 11.54
N LYS A 7 16.51 4.29 11.55
CA LYS A 7 15.06 4.37 11.48
C LYS A 7 14.47 5.23 12.60
N GLN A 8 14.90 5.01 13.83
CA GLN A 8 14.45 5.77 15.00
C GLN A 8 14.87 7.24 14.90
N THR A 9 16.13 7.50 14.53
CA THR A 9 16.67 8.86 14.37
C THR A 9 15.87 9.66 13.37
N ILE A 10 15.64 9.11 12.17
CA ILE A 10 14.91 9.78 11.11
C ILE A 10 13.44 9.98 11.51
N THR A 11 12.79 8.96 12.09
CA THR A 11 11.41 9.09 12.58
C THR A 11 11.28 10.22 13.60
N ALA A 12 12.21 10.32 14.53
CA ALA A 12 12.20 11.37 15.55
C ALA A 12 12.45 12.78 14.98
N ARG A 13 13.37 12.89 14.00
CA ARG A 13 13.74 14.19 13.41
C ARG A 13 12.72 14.72 12.39
N LEU A 14 12.15 13.84 11.57
CA LEU A 14 11.18 14.24 10.53
C LEU A 14 9.72 14.17 10.95
N GLY A 15 9.41 13.49 12.07
CA GLY A 15 8.03 13.28 12.51
C GLY A 15 7.23 12.34 11.60
N VAL A 16 7.90 11.60 10.69
CA VAL A 16 7.26 10.65 9.77
C VAL A 16 7.76 9.23 10.04
N PRO A 17 6.86 8.23 10.06
CA PRO A 17 7.27 6.84 10.26
C PRO A 17 8.13 6.35 9.10
N VAL A 18 9.26 5.72 9.44
CA VAL A 18 10.12 5.02 8.49
C VAL A 18 9.82 3.52 8.56
N TYR A 19 9.39 2.94 7.45
CA TYR A 19 9.01 1.52 7.37
C TYR A 19 10.17 0.65 6.90
N LEU A 20 10.99 1.18 5.99
CA LEU A 20 12.07 0.45 5.31
C LEU A 20 13.36 1.27 5.36
N VAL A 21 14.48 0.60 5.61
CA VAL A 21 15.83 1.17 5.46
C VAL A 21 16.66 0.15 4.69
N GLU A 22 17.14 0.55 3.50
CA GLU A 22 17.95 -0.30 2.64
C GLU A 22 19.23 0.41 2.18
N PRO A 23 20.35 -0.32 2.04
CA PRO A 23 21.55 0.25 1.46
C PRO A 23 21.31 0.59 -0.03
N THR A 24 21.98 1.62 -0.51
CA THR A 24 22.01 1.95 -1.94
C THR A 24 23.33 1.53 -2.56
N PRO A 25 23.48 1.53 -3.90
CA PRO A 25 24.76 1.35 -4.55
C PRO A 25 25.80 2.42 -4.22
N ILE A 26 25.36 3.56 -3.69
CA ILE A 26 26.26 4.62 -3.23
C ILE A 26 26.66 4.33 -1.80
N ALA A 27 27.94 4.11 -1.56
CA ALA A 27 28.45 3.82 -0.22
C ALA A 27 28.09 4.92 0.77
N GLY A 28 27.56 4.52 1.92
CA GLY A 28 27.16 5.45 2.98
C GLY A 28 25.79 6.11 2.81
N LEU A 29 25.12 5.90 1.67
CA LEU A 29 23.77 6.39 1.40
C LEU A 29 22.73 5.28 1.55
N TYR A 30 21.68 5.55 2.26
CA TYR A 30 20.58 4.60 2.54
C TYR A 30 19.28 5.12 1.99
N MET A 31 18.49 4.22 1.43
CA MET A 31 17.12 4.49 1.00
C MET A 31 16.17 4.25 2.16
N LEU A 32 15.28 5.19 2.39
CA LEU A 32 14.28 5.18 3.46
C LEU A 32 12.89 5.15 2.84
N GLY A 33 12.12 4.12 3.14
CA GLY A 33 10.69 4.07 2.81
C GLY A 33 9.86 4.71 3.92
N THR A 34 9.14 5.79 3.62
CA THR A 34 8.30 6.52 4.58
C THR A 34 6.85 6.59 4.12
N SER A 35 5.95 7.06 5.00
CA SER A 35 4.55 7.33 4.64
C SER A 35 4.39 8.39 3.53
N GLN A 36 5.40 9.25 3.37
CA GLN A 36 5.40 10.32 2.36
C GLN A 36 6.18 9.95 1.09
N GLY A 37 6.70 8.74 1.01
CA GLY A 37 7.49 8.26 -0.13
C GLY A 37 8.90 7.85 0.24
N VAL A 38 9.79 7.83 -0.77
CA VAL A 38 11.19 7.45 -0.60
C VAL A 38 12.06 8.67 -0.35
N LEU A 39 12.89 8.57 0.66
CA LEU A 39 13.95 9.52 0.99
C LEU A 39 15.30 8.79 0.98
N TYR A 40 16.38 9.54 0.98
CA TYR A 40 17.73 9.01 1.14
C TYR A 40 18.43 9.72 2.29
N SER A 41 19.25 8.99 3.04
CA SER A 41 19.99 9.57 4.16
C SER A 41 21.36 8.94 4.29
N ASP A 42 22.29 9.69 4.88
CA ASP A 42 23.55 9.13 5.36
C ASP A 42 23.33 8.18 6.54
N ALA A 43 24.37 7.45 6.93
CA ALA A 43 24.30 6.44 7.99
C ALA A 43 23.93 6.97 9.37
N LYS A 44 24.12 8.27 9.61
CA LYS A 44 23.84 8.93 10.89
C LYS A 44 22.48 9.61 10.93
N GLY A 45 21.83 9.79 9.77
CA GLY A 45 20.61 10.55 9.65
C GLY A 45 20.80 12.05 9.77
N ASP A 46 22.02 12.55 9.51
CA ASP A 46 22.34 13.97 9.60
C ASP A 46 21.88 14.73 8.35
N TYR A 47 21.89 14.07 7.20
CA TYR A 47 21.47 14.63 5.92
C TYR A 47 20.40 13.78 5.29
N VAL A 48 19.36 14.43 4.76
CA VAL A 48 18.27 13.78 4.04
C VAL A 48 18.14 14.41 2.66
N VAL A 49 18.02 13.56 1.66
CA VAL A 49 17.80 13.96 0.26
C VAL A 49 16.48 13.36 -0.22
N GLN A 50 15.68 14.19 -0.87
CA GLN A 50 14.49 13.75 -1.58
C GLN A 50 14.72 13.82 -3.07
N GLY A 51 14.48 12.72 -3.79
CA GLY A 51 14.74 12.69 -5.23
C GLY A 51 14.59 11.30 -5.82
N VAL A 52 15.05 11.17 -7.06
CA VAL A 52 15.04 9.94 -7.83
C VAL A 52 16.48 9.44 -8.01
N MET A 53 16.70 8.17 -7.71
CA MET A 53 17.98 7.49 -7.97
C MET A 53 17.85 6.62 -9.21
N LEU A 54 18.67 6.89 -10.19
CA LEU A 54 18.76 6.14 -11.44
C LEU A 54 20.09 5.38 -11.49
N ASP A 55 20.03 4.11 -11.84
CA ASP A 55 21.21 3.30 -12.11
C ASP A 55 21.57 3.43 -13.59
N MET A 56 22.56 4.25 -13.86
CA MET A 56 23.04 4.53 -15.22
C MET A 56 23.75 3.33 -15.85
N THR A 57 24.19 2.36 -15.04
CA THR A 57 24.86 1.14 -15.53
C THR A 57 23.88 0.06 -15.99
N ARG A 58 22.59 0.23 -15.66
CA ARG A 58 21.51 -0.72 -15.95
C ARG A 58 20.36 -0.04 -16.69
N ASP A 59 20.65 0.57 -17.83
CA ASP A 59 19.65 1.19 -18.69
C ASP A 59 18.73 2.17 -17.94
N MET A 60 19.34 3.07 -17.17
CA MET A 60 18.66 4.10 -16.37
C MET A 60 17.57 3.53 -15.44
N LYS A 61 17.76 2.32 -14.91
CA LYS A 61 16.82 1.69 -14.00
C LYS A 61 16.53 2.59 -12.80
N ASN A 62 15.26 2.88 -12.60
CA ASN A 62 14.81 3.69 -11.47
C ASN A 62 14.79 2.88 -10.17
N LEU A 63 15.79 3.08 -9.31
CA LEU A 63 15.92 2.38 -8.04
C LEU A 63 14.90 2.87 -7.01
N THR A 64 14.50 4.15 -7.07
CA THR A 64 13.46 4.71 -6.19
C THR A 64 12.12 4.02 -6.39
N ILE A 65 11.70 3.81 -7.65
CA ILE A 65 10.46 3.08 -7.95
C ILE A 65 10.57 1.62 -7.48
N SER A 66 11.73 1.00 -7.64
CA SER A 66 11.96 -0.38 -7.17
C SER A 66 11.79 -0.48 -5.64
N GLY A 67 12.36 0.45 -4.88
CA GLY A 67 12.20 0.52 -3.43
C GLY A 67 10.75 0.80 -3.01
N MET A 68 10.04 1.70 -3.70
CA MET A 68 8.62 1.94 -3.45
C MET A 68 7.76 0.68 -3.66
N ARG A 69 8.08 -0.14 -4.67
CA ARG A 69 7.37 -1.41 -4.92
C ARG A 69 7.60 -2.39 -3.76
N GLU A 70 8.84 -2.51 -3.31
CA GLU A 70 9.19 -3.39 -2.19
C GLU A 70 8.51 -2.92 -0.90
N GLN A 71 8.54 -1.63 -0.60
CA GLN A 71 7.84 -1.06 0.55
C GLN A 71 6.33 -1.38 0.51
N ARG A 72 5.67 -1.24 -0.63
CA ARG A 72 4.25 -1.58 -0.78
C ARG A 72 4.01 -3.07 -0.58
N ARG A 73 4.88 -3.93 -1.11
CA ARG A 73 4.79 -5.39 -0.92
C ARG A 73 4.91 -5.78 0.56
N LEU A 74 5.87 -5.21 1.27
CA LEU A 74 6.05 -5.45 2.71
C LEU A 74 4.87 -4.89 3.51
N GLY A 75 4.38 -3.70 3.15
CA GLY A 75 3.20 -3.11 3.79
C GLY A 75 1.95 -3.98 3.64
N LEU A 76 1.72 -4.51 2.45
CA LEU A 76 0.60 -5.45 2.20
C LEU A 76 0.69 -6.72 3.05
N ALA A 77 1.91 -7.25 3.26
CA ALA A 77 2.12 -8.43 4.10
C ALA A 77 1.85 -8.18 5.59
N GLN A 78 1.85 -6.91 6.03
CA GLN A 78 1.61 -6.50 7.42
C GLN A 78 0.16 -6.05 7.67
N VAL A 79 -0.69 -6.01 6.65
CA VAL A 79 -2.11 -5.66 6.84
C VAL A 79 -2.78 -6.70 7.72
N ALA A 80 -3.29 -6.26 8.88
CA ALA A 80 -3.82 -7.14 9.91
C ALA A 80 -5.10 -7.90 9.49
N HIS A 81 -5.80 -7.39 8.49
CA HIS A 81 -7.04 -7.98 7.99
C HIS A 81 -6.81 -8.68 6.65
N ALA A 82 -7.30 -9.91 6.56
CA ALA A 82 -7.27 -10.64 5.30
C ALA A 82 -8.09 -9.89 4.23
N PRO A 83 -7.55 -9.75 3.01
CA PRO A 83 -8.32 -9.15 1.93
C PRO A 83 -9.50 -10.03 1.53
N ILE A 84 -10.54 -9.41 1.01
CA ILE A 84 -11.61 -10.13 0.32
C ILE A 84 -11.08 -10.53 -1.06
N VAL A 85 -10.89 -11.81 -1.30
CA VAL A 85 -10.29 -12.28 -2.55
C VAL A 85 -11.39 -12.70 -3.53
N LEU A 86 -11.53 -11.93 -4.61
CA LEU A 86 -12.31 -12.29 -5.78
C LEU A 86 -11.42 -13.09 -6.73
N LYS A 87 -11.50 -14.40 -6.63
CA LYS A 87 -10.63 -15.30 -7.38
C LYS A 87 -11.11 -15.49 -8.81
N ALA A 88 -10.22 -15.32 -9.80
CA ALA A 88 -10.47 -15.70 -11.18
C ALA A 88 -10.36 -17.23 -11.35
N ARG A 89 -11.09 -17.81 -12.31
CA ARG A 89 -11.01 -19.26 -12.60
C ARG A 89 -9.62 -19.67 -13.05
N ASP A 90 -9.03 -18.91 -13.99
CA ASP A 90 -7.66 -19.09 -14.50
C ASP A 90 -6.84 -17.88 -14.07
N GLU A 91 -6.35 -17.89 -12.83
CA GLU A 91 -5.58 -16.78 -12.31
C GLU A 91 -4.25 -16.63 -13.05
N ARG A 92 -4.13 -15.57 -13.84
CA ARG A 92 -2.88 -15.16 -14.52
C ARG A 92 -2.21 -13.99 -13.79
N HIS A 93 -3.04 -13.11 -13.20
CA HIS A 93 -2.60 -11.93 -12.49
C HIS A 93 -3.40 -11.75 -11.20
N ARG A 94 -2.78 -11.07 -10.24
CA ARG A 94 -3.44 -10.65 -9.00
C ARG A 94 -3.18 -9.18 -8.78
N VAL A 95 -4.23 -8.43 -8.46
CA VAL A 95 -4.16 -7.01 -8.12
C VAL A 95 -4.71 -6.77 -6.72
N ALA A 96 -4.12 -5.82 -6.00
CA ALA A 96 -4.65 -5.31 -4.75
C ALA A 96 -5.42 -4.03 -5.03
N LEU A 97 -6.67 -3.96 -4.57
CA LEU A 97 -7.53 -2.80 -4.70
C LEU A 97 -7.88 -2.27 -3.32
N PHE A 98 -7.52 -1.02 -3.06
CA PHE A 98 -7.89 -0.31 -1.85
C PHE A 98 -9.15 0.51 -2.11
N LEU A 99 -10.19 0.27 -1.32
CA LEU A 99 -11.49 0.92 -1.45
C LEU A 99 -11.73 1.83 -0.25
N GLY A 100 -11.78 3.14 -0.49
CA GLY A 100 -12.16 4.15 0.51
C GLY A 100 -13.68 4.26 0.68
N GLU A 101 -14.11 4.82 1.83
CA GLU A 101 -15.52 5.01 2.16
C GLU A 101 -16.28 5.89 1.17
N GLN A 102 -15.62 6.90 0.61
CA GLN A 102 -16.23 7.94 -0.23
C GLN A 102 -16.07 7.71 -1.72
N ASP A 103 -15.74 6.49 -2.15
CA ASP A 103 -15.56 6.25 -3.57
C ASP A 103 -16.93 6.25 -4.30
N ALA A 104 -17.28 7.40 -4.87
CA ALA A 104 -18.52 7.59 -5.62
C ALA A 104 -18.66 6.63 -6.83
N LYS A 105 -17.55 6.03 -7.25
CA LYS A 105 -17.51 5.06 -8.36
C LYS A 105 -17.76 3.62 -7.92
N ARG A 106 -18.03 3.37 -6.67
CA ARG A 106 -18.21 2.03 -6.09
C ARG A 106 -19.22 1.19 -6.86
N ARG A 107 -20.34 1.78 -7.28
CA ARG A 107 -21.38 1.08 -8.06
C ARG A 107 -20.90 0.62 -9.46
N GLN A 108 -19.95 1.34 -10.06
CA GLN A 108 -19.38 0.97 -11.34
C GLN A 108 -18.32 -0.12 -11.22
N LEU A 109 -17.79 -0.31 -10.01
CA LEU A 109 -16.73 -1.28 -9.73
C LEU A 109 -17.19 -2.73 -9.91
N SER A 110 -18.44 -3.06 -9.58
CA SER A 110 -18.94 -4.45 -9.67
C SER A 110 -18.80 -5.03 -11.08
N GLY A 111 -19.18 -4.28 -12.11
CA GLY A 111 -19.01 -4.70 -13.52
C GLY A 111 -17.54 -4.84 -13.90
N THR A 112 -16.70 -3.91 -13.45
CA THR A 112 -15.25 -3.96 -13.69
C THR A 112 -14.60 -5.17 -13.01
N LEU A 113 -14.99 -5.47 -11.77
CA LEU A 113 -14.49 -6.64 -11.03
C LEU A 113 -14.85 -7.96 -11.71
N GLN A 114 -16.10 -8.09 -12.19
CA GLN A 114 -16.53 -9.26 -12.94
C GLN A 114 -15.74 -9.42 -14.25
N HIS A 115 -15.50 -8.32 -14.95
CA HIS A 115 -14.69 -8.32 -16.17
C HIS A 115 -13.25 -8.73 -15.91
N LEU A 116 -12.64 -8.21 -14.85
CA LEU A 116 -11.30 -8.61 -14.43
C LEU A 116 -11.20 -10.10 -14.10
N GLN A 117 -12.17 -10.64 -13.34
CA GLN A 117 -12.24 -12.07 -13.03
C GLN A 117 -12.36 -12.93 -14.30
N ALA A 118 -13.21 -12.51 -15.25
CA ALA A 118 -13.38 -13.21 -16.54
C ALA A 118 -12.09 -13.18 -17.38
N SER A 119 -11.28 -12.12 -17.22
CA SER A 119 -9.99 -11.95 -17.92
C SER A 119 -8.81 -12.65 -17.23
N GLY A 120 -9.05 -13.43 -16.18
CA GLY A 120 -8.00 -14.15 -15.45
C GLY A 120 -7.26 -13.31 -14.41
N VAL A 121 -7.86 -12.20 -13.95
CA VAL A 121 -7.29 -11.34 -12.91
C VAL A 121 -8.03 -11.54 -11.60
N SER A 122 -7.35 -12.06 -10.58
CA SER A 122 -7.87 -12.10 -9.21
C SER A 122 -7.68 -10.75 -8.54
N VAL A 123 -8.68 -10.32 -7.78
CA VAL A 123 -8.66 -9.04 -7.09
C VAL A 123 -8.70 -9.27 -5.58
N ALA A 124 -7.69 -8.76 -4.87
CA ALA A 124 -7.67 -8.69 -3.42
C ALA A 124 -8.18 -7.31 -2.99
N LEU A 125 -9.37 -7.25 -2.40
CA LEU A 125 -9.99 -6.02 -1.93
C LEU A 125 -9.56 -5.73 -0.50
N TYR A 126 -9.05 -4.52 -0.29
CA TYR A 126 -8.71 -3.99 1.03
C TYR A 126 -9.61 -2.78 1.32
N PRO A 127 -10.62 -2.91 2.19
CA PRO A 127 -11.40 -1.78 2.66
C PRO A 127 -10.50 -0.81 3.44
N VAL A 128 -10.51 0.46 3.07
CA VAL A 128 -9.81 1.54 3.79
C VAL A 128 -10.85 2.37 4.51
N ILE A 129 -10.84 2.30 5.84
CA ILE A 129 -11.72 3.06 6.71
C ILE A 129 -10.85 4.15 7.34
N ASP A 130 -11.08 5.41 6.96
CA ASP A 130 -10.28 6.53 7.46
C ASP A 130 -10.58 6.86 8.93
N HIS A 131 -11.77 6.50 9.42
CA HIS A 131 -12.21 6.73 10.79
C HIS A 131 -12.93 5.49 11.35
N ALA A 132 -12.34 4.86 12.37
CA ALA A 132 -12.94 3.67 13.02
C ALA A 132 -14.37 3.94 13.56
N GLU A 133 -14.65 5.19 13.94
CA GLU A 133 -15.97 5.65 14.39
C GLU A 133 -17.06 5.59 13.31
N ARG A 134 -16.67 5.63 12.04
CA ARG A 134 -17.59 5.55 10.87
C ARG A 134 -17.80 4.12 10.36
N ALA A 135 -17.13 3.14 10.91
CA ALA A 135 -17.33 1.76 10.49
C ALA A 135 -18.80 1.32 10.71
N ALA A 136 -19.40 1.76 11.82
CA ALA A 136 -20.82 1.51 12.12
C ALA A 136 -21.76 2.27 11.15
N ASP A 137 -21.43 3.50 10.79
CA ASP A 137 -22.19 4.30 9.82
C ASP A 137 -22.14 3.66 8.43
N TRP A 138 -21.00 3.11 8.08
CA TRP A 138 -20.78 2.41 6.81
C TRP A 138 -21.69 1.17 6.68
N CYS A 139 -21.90 0.46 7.78
CA CYS A 139 -22.78 -0.71 7.84
C CYS A 139 -24.26 -0.32 7.83
N SER A 140 -24.58 0.89 8.28
CA SER A 140 -25.95 1.43 8.36
C SER A 140 -26.36 2.20 7.11
N ASP A 141 -25.42 2.51 6.20
CA ASP A 141 -25.68 3.28 4.98
C ASP A 141 -26.65 2.51 4.06
N PRO A 142 -27.85 3.07 3.77
CA PRO A 142 -28.82 2.46 2.86
C PRO A 142 -28.26 2.25 1.44
N LEU A 143 -27.28 3.06 1.01
CA LEU A 143 -26.61 2.90 -0.28
C LEU A 143 -25.74 1.65 -0.31
N LEU A 144 -25.17 1.28 0.84
CA LEU A 144 -24.42 0.03 0.99
C LEU A 144 -25.30 -1.21 1.14
N GLN A 145 -26.53 -1.05 1.62
CA GLN A 145 -27.44 -2.20 1.73
C GLN A 145 -27.78 -2.82 0.37
N ASN A 146 -27.74 -2.03 -0.68
CA ASN A 146 -27.96 -2.46 -2.06
C ASN A 146 -26.65 -2.54 -2.88
N ASP A 147 -25.48 -2.36 -2.26
CA ASP A 147 -24.19 -2.45 -2.95
C ASP A 147 -23.80 -3.93 -3.08
N PRO A 148 -23.58 -4.45 -4.32
CA PRO A 148 -23.12 -5.81 -4.52
C PRO A 148 -21.79 -6.13 -3.82
N LEU A 149 -21.01 -5.10 -3.45
CA LEU A 149 -19.77 -5.25 -2.66
C LEU A 149 -20.05 -5.56 -1.19
N LYS A 150 -21.27 -5.31 -0.68
CA LYS A 150 -21.65 -5.66 0.71
C LYS A 150 -21.47 -7.15 1.00
N ALA A 151 -21.74 -8.01 0.02
CA ALA A 151 -21.54 -9.46 0.16
C ALA A 151 -20.07 -9.84 0.38
N TYR A 152 -19.15 -8.92 0.12
CA TYR A 152 -17.71 -9.13 0.24
C TYR A 152 -17.09 -8.41 1.44
N LEU A 153 -17.87 -7.64 2.20
CA LEU A 153 -17.40 -7.02 3.43
C LEU A 153 -17.34 -8.04 4.56
N PRO A 154 -16.28 -8.06 5.38
CA PRO A 154 -16.25 -8.95 6.52
C PRO A 154 -17.41 -8.62 7.46
N GLN A 155 -18.22 -9.64 7.83
CA GLN A 155 -19.35 -9.45 8.75
C GLN A 155 -18.93 -8.87 10.11
N THR A 156 -17.65 -9.00 10.46
CA THR A 156 -17.04 -8.41 11.65
C THR A 156 -16.90 -6.88 11.60
N ALA A 157 -17.01 -6.26 10.43
CA ALA A 157 -17.03 -4.80 10.32
C ALA A 157 -18.42 -4.22 10.65
N CYS A 158 -19.45 -5.09 10.67
CA CYS A 158 -20.86 -4.71 10.84
C CYS A 158 -21.52 -5.39 12.05
N SER A 159 -20.74 -5.95 12.97
CA SER A 159 -21.22 -6.54 14.25
C SER A 159 -20.93 -5.61 15.42
#